data_005e27da0f72b4a2c1f32858116e705c
#
_entry.id   005e27da0f72b4a2c1f32858116e705c
#
_cell.length_a   1.000
_cell.length_b   1.000
_cell.length_c   1.000
_cell.angle_alpha   90.00
_cell.angle_beta   90.00
_cell.angle_gamma   90.00
#
_symmetry.space_group_name_H-M   'P 1'
#
loop_
_entity.id
_entity.type
_entity.pdbx_description
1 polymer ?
#
loop_
_entity_poly.entity_id
_entity_poly.type
_entity_poly.pdbx_seq_one_letter_code
_entity_poly.pdbx_strand_id
1 'polypeptide(L)'
;MVNSTNPNFERQVAVLIDFENVGLSSIQWLFDQISDIGRITIKRAYADWSTARSTREQVLQLGIEPVHLFHMASSGKNSSDIKLVIDSIDLLYQSPIDTFVIVSSDSDFVPLVSKLRAGGKTVIGAGRKLTASRALVISCDRYFYLDESTTQRNNISELQKTRSNTLLIRSVRSAMDEEGRVVGSKLRQTLQRLDPSFDFRTLGHATFTRYLESSPDLRISRPKGPGDIVVELLEYTNSINTKEANAVVSTTEVDAEIWVNIDAAWSKRASRSGNSMPGPSAAIIAAKVLGVSKLSSSNYKTLQKLLDSSEILSKSWTREGNSIIKV
;
A
#
# COMPACT_ATOMS: atom_id res chain seq x y z
N MET A 1 -30.08 2.30 -25.80
CA MET A 1 -29.27 1.17 -26.27
C MET A 1 -28.92 0.35 -25.05
N VAL A 2 -29.46 -0.86 -24.97
CA VAL A 2 -29.43 -1.72 -23.79
C VAL A 2 -28.04 -2.33 -23.68
N ASN A 3 -27.31 -2.03 -22.61
CA ASN A 3 -26.11 -2.77 -22.25
C ASN A 3 -26.53 -4.18 -21.79
N SER A 4 -26.56 -5.12 -22.74
CA SER A 4 -26.63 -6.55 -22.43
C SER A 4 -25.27 -7.00 -21.89
N THR A 5 -25.07 -6.93 -20.58
CA THR A 5 -24.04 -7.70 -19.88
C THR A 5 -24.41 -9.17 -20.01
N ASN A 6 -23.84 -9.84 -21.00
CA ASN A 6 -23.93 -11.28 -21.16
C ASN A 6 -23.21 -11.93 -19.96
N PRO A 7 -23.87 -12.69 -19.08
CA PRO A 7 -23.27 -13.17 -17.82
C PRO A 7 -22.21 -14.27 -18.00
N ASN A 8 -21.81 -14.61 -19.22
CA ASN A 8 -20.91 -15.73 -19.53
C ASN A 8 -19.61 -15.31 -20.23
N PHE A 9 -19.21 -14.05 -20.22
CA PHE A 9 -17.90 -13.67 -20.74
C PHE A 9 -16.87 -13.82 -19.63
N GLU A 10 -16.25 -14.99 -19.56
CA GLU A 10 -15.08 -15.24 -18.70
C GLU A 10 -13.93 -14.32 -19.13
N ARG A 11 -13.37 -13.55 -18.18
CA ARG A 11 -12.25 -12.63 -18.45
C ARG A 11 -11.06 -13.39 -19.02
N GLN A 12 -10.45 -12.86 -20.07
CA GLN A 12 -9.27 -13.44 -20.68
C GLN A 12 -7.99 -12.87 -20.06
N VAL A 13 -7.08 -13.76 -19.69
CA VAL A 13 -5.85 -13.41 -19.00
C VAL A 13 -4.64 -13.81 -19.87
N ALA A 14 -3.71 -12.86 -20.05
CA ALA A 14 -2.39 -13.12 -20.62
C ALA A 14 -1.32 -13.07 -19.53
N VAL A 15 -0.48 -14.11 -19.42
CA VAL A 15 0.65 -14.19 -18.50
C VAL A 15 1.94 -14.11 -19.29
N LEU A 16 2.73 -13.06 -19.04
CA LEU A 16 3.98 -12.76 -19.72
C LEU A 16 5.11 -12.76 -18.69
N ILE A 17 6.05 -13.68 -18.86
CA ILE A 17 7.05 -14.02 -17.85
C ILE A 17 8.43 -13.60 -18.34
N ASP A 18 9.04 -12.65 -17.66
CA ASP A 18 10.46 -12.35 -17.73
C ASP A 18 11.23 -13.46 -16.98
N PHE A 19 11.59 -14.49 -17.73
CA PHE A 19 12.07 -15.74 -17.14
C PHE A 19 13.48 -15.62 -16.53
N GLU A 20 14.31 -14.73 -17.05
CA GLU A 20 15.68 -14.52 -16.55
C GLU A 20 15.69 -14.00 -15.12
N ASN A 21 14.66 -13.25 -14.76
CA ASN A 21 14.57 -12.59 -13.44
C ASN A 21 13.76 -13.38 -12.40
N VAL A 22 12.94 -14.36 -12.79
CA VAL A 22 11.97 -14.96 -11.86
C VAL A 22 12.15 -16.46 -11.63
N GLY A 23 12.40 -17.25 -12.67
CA GLY A 23 12.43 -18.71 -12.58
C GLY A 23 11.04 -19.36 -12.44
N LEU A 24 10.99 -20.71 -12.34
CA LEU A 24 9.74 -21.50 -12.42
C LEU A 24 9.12 -21.91 -11.08
N SER A 25 9.87 -21.87 -9.98
CA SER A 25 9.50 -22.54 -8.73
C SER A 25 8.14 -22.15 -8.13
N SER A 26 7.63 -20.99 -8.47
CA SER A 26 6.36 -20.47 -7.94
C SER A 26 5.32 -20.14 -9.02
N ILE A 27 5.60 -20.51 -10.28
CA ILE A 27 4.70 -20.17 -11.40
C ILE A 27 3.39 -20.96 -11.31
N GLN A 28 3.44 -22.25 -10.93
CA GLN A 28 2.20 -23.02 -10.73
C GLN A 28 1.31 -22.36 -9.66
N TRP A 29 1.89 -21.99 -8.52
CA TRP A 29 1.17 -21.27 -7.47
C TRP A 29 0.56 -19.96 -8.00
N LEU A 30 1.29 -19.22 -8.83
CA LEU A 30 0.76 -18.00 -9.44
C LEU A 30 -0.46 -18.30 -10.32
N PHE A 31 -0.39 -19.36 -11.15
CA PHE A 31 -1.53 -19.78 -11.97
C PHE A 31 -2.75 -20.12 -11.12
N ASP A 32 -2.53 -20.80 -9.99
CA ASP A 32 -3.61 -21.11 -9.05
C ASP A 32 -4.23 -19.84 -8.45
N GLN A 33 -3.40 -18.80 -8.15
CA GLN A 33 -3.89 -17.52 -7.62
C GLN A 33 -4.66 -16.68 -8.64
N ILE A 34 -4.39 -16.83 -9.92
CA ILE A 34 -5.09 -16.08 -10.98
C ILE A 34 -6.27 -16.86 -11.59
N SER A 35 -6.43 -18.12 -11.26
CA SER A 35 -7.51 -18.96 -11.80
C SER A 35 -8.92 -18.46 -11.47
N ASP A 36 -9.09 -17.75 -10.35
CA ASP A 36 -10.35 -17.11 -9.94
C ASP A 36 -10.59 -15.72 -10.58
N ILE A 37 -9.61 -15.19 -11.30
CA ILE A 37 -9.69 -13.89 -11.99
C ILE A 37 -10.28 -14.05 -13.39
N GLY A 38 -9.92 -15.12 -14.08
CA GLY A 38 -10.37 -15.42 -15.43
C GLY A 38 -9.58 -16.55 -16.07
N ARG A 39 -9.94 -16.87 -17.30
CA ARG A 39 -9.30 -17.91 -18.09
C ARG A 39 -7.94 -17.45 -18.62
N ILE A 40 -6.88 -18.17 -18.26
CA ILE A 40 -5.54 -17.92 -18.82
C ILE A 40 -5.52 -18.44 -20.26
N THR A 41 -5.51 -17.54 -21.23
CA THR A 41 -5.51 -17.87 -22.67
C THR A 41 -4.13 -17.81 -23.28
N ILE A 42 -3.22 -17.02 -22.71
CA ILE A 42 -1.86 -16.83 -23.19
C ILE A 42 -0.91 -16.97 -22.00
N LYS A 43 0.13 -17.82 -22.19
CA LYS A 43 1.23 -17.99 -21.25
C LYS A 43 2.53 -17.98 -22.06
N ARG A 44 3.35 -16.93 -21.90
CA ARG A 44 4.64 -16.81 -22.61
C ARG A 44 5.77 -16.54 -21.63
N ALA A 45 6.91 -17.16 -21.87
CA ALA A 45 8.14 -16.91 -21.11
C ALA A 45 9.27 -16.51 -22.05
N TYR A 46 9.89 -15.38 -21.76
CA TYR A 46 10.90 -14.71 -22.56
C TYR A 46 12.28 -14.96 -21.97
N ALA A 47 13.18 -15.60 -22.73
CA ALA A 47 14.55 -15.88 -22.33
C ALA A 47 15.42 -16.33 -23.49
N ASP A 48 16.73 -16.39 -23.25
CA ASP A 48 17.64 -17.20 -24.08
C ASP A 48 17.54 -18.67 -23.69
N TRP A 49 16.65 -19.39 -24.36
CA TRP A 49 16.40 -20.81 -24.12
C TRP A 49 17.57 -21.75 -24.57
N SER A 50 18.62 -21.23 -25.21
CA SER A 50 19.82 -21.98 -25.52
C SER A 50 20.59 -22.35 -24.24
N THR A 51 20.54 -21.52 -23.23
CA THR A 51 21.22 -21.70 -21.94
C THR A 51 20.36 -22.43 -20.91
N ALA A 52 19.02 -22.43 -21.05
CA ALA A 52 18.06 -22.95 -20.07
C ALA A 52 17.54 -24.37 -20.42
N ARG A 53 18.39 -25.29 -20.86
CA ARG A 53 17.99 -26.62 -21.32
C ARG A 53 17.23 -27.46 -20.28
N SER A 54 17.64 -27.40 -19.01
CA SER A 54 17.02 -28.14 -17.90
C SER A 54 15.61 -27.71 -17.54
N THR A 55 15.24 -26.46 -17.85
CA THR A 55 13.93 -25.87 -17.50
C THR A 55 12.94 -25.94 -18.66
N ARG A 56 13.39 -26.27 -19.87
CA ARG A 56 12.54 -26.32 -21.07
C ARG A 56 11.36 -27.28 -20.89
N GLU A 57 11.61 -28.45 -20.35
CA GLU A 57 10.60 -29.48 -20.15
C GLU A 57 9.52 -29.01 -19.13
N GLN A 58 9.94 -28.39 -18.06
CA GLN A 58 9.03 -27.84 -17.05
C GLN A 58 8.16 -26.70 -17.62
N VAL A 59 8.72 -25.84 -18.46
CA VAL A 59 7.99 -24.76 -19.14
C VAL A 59 6.87 -25.34 -20.01
N LEU A 60 7.19 -26.37 -20.78
CA LEU A 60 6.22 -27.08 -21.65
C LEU A 60 5.14 -27.78 -20.82
N GLN A 61 5.50 -28.46 -19.71
CA GLN A 61 4.55 -29.12 -18.80
C GLN A 61 3.55 -28.13 -18.18
N LEU A 62 3.95 -26.88 -17.94
CA LEU A 62 3.08 -25.82 -17.47
C LEU A 62 2.23 -25.17 -18.59
N GLY A 63 2.37 -25.64 -19.82
CA GLY A 63 1.69 -25.09 -21.00
C GLY A 63 2.12 -23.66 -21.31
N ILE A 64 3.38 -23.32 -21.03
CA ILE A 64 3.97 -22.00 -21.29
C ILE A 64 4.68 -22.05 -22.65
N GLU A 65 4.39 -21.10 -23.51
CA GLU A 65 5.07 -20.89 -24.80
C GLU A 65 6.45 -20.26 -24.55
N PRO A 66 7.58 -20.95 -24.86
CA PRO A 66 8.89 -20.34 -24.74
C PRO A 66 9.17 -19.42 -25.92
N VAL A 67 9.30 -18.14 -25.68
CA VAL A 67 9.73 -17.15 -26.68
C VAL A 67 11.25 -17.05 -26.63
N HIS A 68 11.91 -17.54 -27.69
CA HIS A 68 13.38 -17.62 -27.75
C HIS A 68 13.97 -16.33 -28.32
N LEU A 69 15.00 -15.83 -27.65
CA LEU A 69 15.76 -14.65 -28.04
C LEU A 69 17.25 -14.95 -28.02
N PHE A 70 17.92 -14.63 -29.11
CA PHE A 70 19.37 -14.72 -29.19
C PHE A 70 20.00 -13.47 -28.60
N HIS A 71 20.82 -13.59 -27.57
CA HIS A 71 21.67 -12.52 -27.11
C HIS A 71 22.89 -12.41 -28.01
N MET A 72 23.04 -11.29 -28.72
CA MET A 72 24.33 -10.96 -29.32
C MET A 72 25.26 -10.45 -28.22
N ALA A 73 26.47 -10.97 -28.15
CA ALA A 73 27.48 -10.64 -27.12
C ALA A 73 27.80 -9.16 -26.96
N SER A 74 27.43 -8.32 -27.95
CA SER A 74 27.67 -6.88 -27.98
C SER A 74 26.44 -6.01 -27.71
N SER A 75 25.23 -6.59 -27.74
CA SER A 75 23.99 -5.85 -27.42
C SER A 75 23.55 -6.21 -26.01
N GLY A 76 23.33 -5.18 -25.17
CA GLY A 76 22.98 -5.37 -23.76
C GLY A 76 21.80 -6.31 -23.51
N LYS A 77 21.66 -6.71 -22.27
CA LYS A 77 20.76 -7.75 -21.71
C LYS A 77 19.24 -7.55 -21.88
N ASN A 78 18.77 -6.52 -22.61
CA ASN A 78 17.36 -6.09 -22.60
C ASN A 78 16.53 -6.59 -23.80
N SER A 79 17.01 -7.55 -24.58
CA SER A 79 16.26 -8.03 -25.76
C SER A 79 14.99 -8.80 -25.39
N SER A 80 15.02 -9.56 -24.28
CA SER A 80 13.87 -10.26 -23.70
C SER A 80 12.80 -9.27 -23.23
N ASP A 81 13.20 -8.21 -22.53
CA ASP A 81 12.30 -7.19 -22.01
C ASP A 81 11.60 -6.43 -23.14
N ILE A 82 12.39 -6.04 -24.16
CA ILE A 82 11.85 -5.36 -25.36
C ILE A 82 10.82 -6.25 -26.08
N LYS A 83 11.11 -7.53 -26.23
CA LYS A 83 10.18 -8.46 -26.90
C LYS A 83 8.91 -8.66 -26.08
N LEU A 84 9.02 -8.80 -24.76
CA LEU A 84 7.88 -8.87 -23.87
C LEU A 84 6.99 -7.61 -23.99
N VAL A 85 7.61 -6.41 -24.02
CA VAL A 85 6.91 -5.15 -24.23
C VAL A 85 6.18 -5.12 -25.58
N ILE A 86 6.86 -5.48 -26.66
CA ILE A 86 6.25 -5.52 -28.01
C ILE A 86 5.05 -6.45 -28.03
N ASP A 87 5.19 -7.69 -27.55
CA ASP A 87 4.11 -8.67 -27.52
C ASP A 87 2.95 -8.20 -26.64
N SER A 88 3.23 -7.52 -25.52
CA SER A 88 2.20 -6.94 -24.66
C SER A 88 1.38 -5.89 -25.41
N ILE A 89 2.04 -5.03 -26.19
CA ILE A 89 1.37 -3.99 -26.98
C ILE A 89 0.57 -4.60 -28.15
N ASP A 90 1.10 -5.61 -28.81
CA ASP A 90 0.37 -6.35 -29.85
C ASP A 90 -0.90 -6.98 -29.25
N LEU A 91 -0.78 -7.65 -28.10
CA LEU A 91 -1.94 -8.24 -27.42
C LEU A 91 -2.96 -7.20 -26.95
N LEU A 92 -2.51 -6.02 -26.52
CA LEU A 92 -3.39 -4.92 -26.11
C LEU A 92 -4.36 -4.53 -27.23
N TYR A 93 -3.88 -4.49 -28.48
CA TYR A 93 -4.65 -4.00 -29.60
C TYR A 93 -5.27 -5.10 -30.48
N GLN A 94 -4.68 -6.30 -30.49
CA GLN A 94 -5.08 -7.37 -31.42
C GLN A 94 -5.87 -8.50 -30.74
N SER A 95 -5.93 -8.54 -29.40
CA SER A 95 -6.55 -9.63 -28.67
C SER A 95 -7.55 -9.16 -27.63
N PRO A 96 -8.61 -9.94 -27.35
CA PRO A 96 -9.62 -9.61 -26.36
C PRO A 96 -9.13 -9.88 -24.90
N ILE A 97 -7.87 -9.57 -24.59
CA ILE A 97 -7.30 -9.74 -23.26
C ILE A 97 -7.85 -8.66 -22.33
N ASP A 98 -8.39 -9.04 -21.18
CA ASP A 98 -8.90 -8.15 -20.14
C ASP A 98 -7.86 -7.87 -19.05
N THR A 99 -7.03 -8.89 -18.75
CA THR A 99 -6.04 -8.85 -17.67
C THR A 99 -4.67 -9.27 -18.17
N PHE A 100 -3.68 -8.45 -17.90
CA PHE A 100 -2.27 -8.76 -18.14
C PHE A 100 -1.60 -9.10 -16.82
N VAL A 101 -0.87 -10.20 -16.78
CA VAL A 101 -0.02 -10.59 -15.66
C VAL A 101 1.43 -10.47 -16.12
N ILE A 102 2.13 -9.47 -15.58
CA ILE A 102 3.55 -9.23 -15.88
C ILE A 102 4.39 -9.82 -14.74
N VAL A 103 5.13 -10.86 -15.07
CA VAL A 103 5.95 -11.57 -14.08
C VAL A 103 7.39 -11.09 -14.21
N SER A 104 7.71 -10.05 -13.47
CA SER A 104 9.05 -9.45 -13.36
C SER A 104 9.16 -8.63 -12.07
N SER A 105 10.38 -8.37 -11.64
CA SER A 105 10.71 -7.49 -10.51
C SER A 105 11.26 -6.13 -10.96
N ASP A 106 11.43 -5.92 -12.27
CA ASP A 106 12.13 -4.77 -12.82
C ASP A 106 11.24 -3.54 -12.98
N SER A 107 11.76 -2.39 -12.56
CA SER A 107 11.12 -1.07 -12.70
C SER A 107 10.95 -0.63 -14.15
N ASP A 108 11.73 -1.17 -15.07
CA ASP A 108 11.70 -0.80 -16.48
C ASP A 108 10.37 -1.20 -17.16
N PHE A 109 9.59 -2.07 -16.53
CA PHE A 109 8.24 -2.40 -16.95
C PHE A 109 7.15 -1.41 -16.47
N VAL A 110 7.46 -0.41 -15.63
CA VAL A 110 6.48 0.61 -15.20
C VAL A 110 5.82 1.33 -16.36
N PRO A 111 6.52 1.77 -17.42
CA PRO A 111 5.89 2.38 -18.59
C PRO A 111 4.92 1.44 -19.31
N LEU A 112 5.25 0.14 -19.42
CA LEU A 112 4.36 -0.87 -20.00
C LEU A 112 3.08 -0.99 -19.18
N VAL A 113 3.20 -1.16 -17.85
CA VAL A 113 2.05 -1.24 -16.94
C VAL A 113 1.14 -0.02 -17.10
N SER A 114 1.73 1.18 -17.13
CA SER A 114 0.97 2.43 -17.32
C SER A 114 0.24 2.46 -18.66
N LYS A 115 0.86 1.98 -19.73
CA LYS A 115 0.27 1.91 -21.07
C LYS A 115 -0.90 0.92 -21.13
N LEU A 116 -0.75 -0.26 -20.55
CA LEU A 116 -1.81 -1.27 -20.51
C LEU A 116 -3.01 -0.77 -19.70
N ARG A 117 -2.79 -0.15 -18.55
CA ARG A 117 -3.85 0.44 -17.71
C ARG A 117 -4.55 1.60 -18.41
N ALA A 118 -3.80 2.46 -19.10
CA ALA A 118 -4.38 3.52 -19.94
C ALA A 118 -5.24 2.97 -21.08
N GLY A 119 -4.94 1.75 -21.58
CA GLY A 119 -5.76 0.99 -22.53
C GLY A 119 -6.98 0.31 -21.89
N GLY A 120 -7.29 0.59 -20.60
CA GLY A 120 -8.44 0.04 -19.88
C GLY A 120 -8.26 -1.41 -19.40
N LYS A 121 -7.03 -1.94 -19.41
CA LYS A 121 -6.76 -3.30 -18.97
C LYS A 121 -6.41 -3.36 -17.49
N THR A 122 -6.76 -4.46 -16.83
CA THR A 122 -6.27 -4.78 -15.48
C THR A 122 -4.84 -5.31 -15.59
N VAL A 123 -3.93 -4.79 -14.76
CA VAL A 123 -2.53 -5.25 -14.75
C VAL A 123 -2.15 -5.79 -13.39
N ILE A 124 -1.74 -7.05 -13.38
CA ILE A 124 -1.26 -7.76 -12.20
C ILE A 124 0.25 -7.95 -12.36
N GLY A 125 1.01 -7.54 -11.34
CA GLY A 125 2.43 -7.82 -11.27
C GLY A 125 2.71 -9.10 -10.46
N ALA A 126 3.82 -9.78 -10.74
CA ALA A 126 4.33 -10.84 -9.89
C ALA A 126 5.85 -10.86 -9.94
N GLY A 127 6.50 -11.09 -8.79
CA GLY A 127 7.97 -11.14 -8.73
C GLY A 127 8.47 -11.48 -7.33
N ARG A 128 9.80 -11.55 -7.16
CA ARG A 128 10.42 -11.86 -5.87
C ARG A 128 10.37 -10.63 -4.95
N LYS A 129 9.99 -10.80 -3.70
CA LYS A 129 9.86 -9.72 -2.73
C LYS A 129 11.14 -8.90 -2.53
N LEU A 130 12.28 -9.59 -2.48
CA LEU A 130 13.58 -8.94 -2.25
C LEU A 130 14.06 -8.07 -3.42
N THR A 131 13.66 -8.40 -4.65
CA THR A 131 14.09 -7.69 -5.86
C THR A 131 13.01 -6.81 -6.47
N ALA A 132 11.74 -6.99 -6.06
CA ALA A 132 10.62 -6.25 -6.61
C ALA A 132 10.77 -4.73 -6.37
N SER A 133 10.80 -3.98 -7.45
CA SER A 133 10.81 -2.52 -7.39
C SER A 133 9.48 -2.02 -6.82
N ARG A 134 9.55 -1.13 -5.81
CA ARG A 134 8.36 -0.49 -5.26
C ARG A 134 7.57 0.29 -6.33
N ALA A 135 8.25 0.88 -7.30
CA ALA A 135 7.63 1.61 -8.40
C ALA A 135 6.75 0.67 -9.25
N LEU A 136 7.25 -0.54 -9.56
CA LEU A 136 6.48 -1.55 -10.29
C LEU A 136 5.28 -2.04 -9.46
N VAL A 137 5.48 -2.35 -8.18
CA VAL A 137 4.43 -2.83 -7.28
C VAL A 137 3.26 -1.85 -7.23
N ILE A 138 3.51 -0.56 -6.99
CA ILE A 138 2.45 0.46 -6.88
C ILE A 138 1.82 0.85 -8.21
N SER A 139 2.48 0.57 -9.34
CA SER A 139 1.93 0.83 -10.68
C SER A 139 0.86 -0.19 -11.08
N CYS A 140 0.92 -1.42 -10.55
CA CYS A 140 -0.02 -2.49 -10.82
C CYS A 140 -1.35 -2.30 -10.08
N ASP A 141 -2.41 -2.98 -10.54
CA ASP A 141 -3.69 -3.07 -9.82
C ASP A 141 -3.61 -4.08 -8.67
N ARG A 142 -2.75 -5.11 -8.83
CA ARG A 142 -2.42 -6.12 -7.82
C ARG A 142 -1.00 -6.62 -8.04
N TYR A 143 -0.31 -7.02 -6.95
CA TYR A 143 1.04 -7.60 -7.06
C TYR A 143 1.18 -8.83 -6.16
N PHE A 144 1.75 -9.92 -6.71
CA PHE A 144 2.02 -11.16 -5.99
C PHE A 144 3.52 -11.34 -5.73
N TYR A 145 3.88 -11.68 -4.48
CA TYR A 145 5.26 -12.05 -4.15
C TYR A 145 5.43 -13.57 -4.25
N LEU A 146 6.25 -14.02 -5.21
CA LEU A 146 6.43 -15.42 -5.55
C LEU A 146 7.16 -16.26 -4.49
N ASP A 147 8.02 -15.64 -3.70
CA ASP A 147 8.78 -16.25 -2.61
C ASP A 147 7.98 -16.39 -1.30
N GLU A 148 6.81 -15.82 -1.19
CA GLU A 148 5.91 -16.02 -0.05
C GLU A 148 5.10 -17.33 -0.14
N SER A 149 5.15 -18.04 -1.26
CA SER A 149 4.36 -19.24 -1.52
C SER A 149 4.70 -20.45 -0.66
N THR A 150 5.90 -20.54 -0.05
CA THR A 150 6.40 -21.79 0.50
C THR A 150 6.85 -21.83 1.95
N THR A 151 7.11 -20.72 2.68
CA THR A 151 7.86 -20.90 3.94
C THR A 151 7.54 -19.99 5.13
N GLN A 152 6.62 -19.04 5.10
CA GLN A 152 6.48 -18.09 6.21
C GLN A 152 5.08 -17.95 6.81
N ARG A 153 4.45 -19.05 7.19
CA ARG A 153 3.24 -18.98 8.05
C ARG A 153 3.54 -18.68 9.52
N ASN A 154 4.79 -18.72 9.97
CA ASN A 154 5.12 -18.77 11.40
C ASN A 154 5.87 -17.57 11.99
N ASN A 155 6.29 -16.57 11.22
CA ASN A 155 6.94 -15.38 11.79
C ASN A 155 6.47 -14.08 11.12
N ILE A 156 5.20 -13.73 11.36
CA ILE A 156 4.71 -12.39 11.02
C ILE A 156 5.39 -11.43 11.99
N SER A 157 6.33 -10.61 11.50
CA SER A 157 7.01 -9.64 12.34
C SER A 157 6.01 -8.61 12.88
N GLU A 158 6.20 -8.14 14.12
CA GLU A 158 5.37 -7.08 14.72
C GLU A 158 5.32 -5.83 13.83
N LEU A 159 6.40 -5.55 13.09
CA LEU A 159 6.45 -4.49 12.09
C LEU A 159 5.47 -4.69 10.93
N GLN A 160 5.24 -5.93 10.48
CA GLN A 160 4.27 -6.21 9.42
C GLN A 160 2.84 -6.04 9.94
N LYS A 161 2.55 -6.47 11.16
CA LYS A 161 1.25 -6.25 11.81
C LYS A 161 0.94 -4.77 11.97
N THR A 162 1.90 -3.99 12.46
CA THR A 162 1.75 -2.54 12.64
C THR A 162 1.52 -1.83 11.30
N ARG A 163 2.28 -2.17 10.26
CA ARG A 163 2.09 -1.62 8.90
C ARG A 163 0.72 -1.96 8.33
N SER A 164 0.30 -3.21 8.49
CA SER A 164 -0.98 -3.69 8.01
C SER A 164 -2.14 -3.00 8.75
N ASN A 165 -2.03 -2.79 10.06
CA ASN A 165 -3.05 -2.08 10.84
C ASN A 165 -3.11 -0.59 10.44
N THR A 166 -1.98 0.07 10.24
CA THR A 166 -1.93 1.46 9.76
C THR A 166 -2.59 1.60 8.38
N LEU A 167 -2.33 0.66 7.46
CA LEU A 167 -2.95 0.62 6.14
C LEU A 167 -4.47 0.40 6.27
N LEU A 168 -4.89 -0.51 7.14
CA LEU A 168 -6.30 -0.83 7.39
C LEU A 168 -7.07 0.40 7.88
N ILE A 169 -6.59 1.08 8.92
CA ILE A 169 -7.21 2.29 9.48
C ILE A 169 -7.29 3.39 8.40
N ARG A 170 -6.22 3.61 7.65
CA ARG A 170 -6.20 4.56 6.54
C ARG A 170 -7.23 4.21 5.47
N SER A 171 -7.39 2.93 5.17
CA SER A 171 -8.36 2.46 4.16
C SER A 171 -9.80 2.65 4.63
N VAL A 172 -10.10 2.41 5.91
CA VAL A 172 -11.42 2.66 6.48
C VAL A 172 -11.73 4.15 6.41
N ARG A 173 -10.84 5.03 6.87
CA ARG A 173 -11.02 6.49 6.81
C ARG A 173 -11.23 7.01 5.40
N SER A 174 -10.58 6.40 4.40
CA SER A 174 -10.71 6.80 2.99
C SER A 174 -11.99 6.32 2.33
N ALA A 175 -12.61 5.25 2.83
CA ALA A 175 -13.74 4.57 2.19
C ALA A 175 -15.06 4.73 2.96
N MET A 176 -15.04 5.15 4.23
CA MET A 176 -16.22 5.29 5.07
C MET A 176 -17.19 6.36 4.54
N ASP A 177 -18.46 6.19 4.84
CA ASP A 177 -19.54 7.14 4.59
C ASP A 177 -19.59 8.25 5.66
N GLU A 178 -20.61 9.13 5.58
CA GLU A 178 -20.81 10.23 6.53
C GLU A 178 -21.13 9.74 7.95
N GLU A 179 -21.67 8.50 8.07
CA GLU A 179 -21.93 7.85 9.35
C GLU A 179 -20.72 7.08 9.90
N GLY A 180 -19.56 7.15 9.23
CA GLY A 180 -18.33 6.50 9.65
C GLY A 180 -18.28 4.98 9.37
N ARG A 181 -19.13 4.49 8.45
CA ARG A 181 -19.28 3.07 8.11
C ARG A 181 -18.75 2.77 6.73
N VAL A 182 -18.22 1.57 6.54
CA VAL A 182 -17.80 1.06 5.23
C VAL A 182 -18.18 -0.40 5.07
N VAL A 183 -18.68 -0.79 3.90
CA VAL A 183 -18.95 -2.20 3.59
C VAL A 183 -17.65 -2.95 3.26
N GLY A 184 -17.56 -4.21 3.68
CA GLY A 184 -16.34 -5.02 3.59
C GLY A 184 -15.79 -5.15 2.18
N SER A 185 -16.63 -5.32 1.16
CA SER A 185 -16.20 -5.39 -0.25
C SER A 185 -15.53 -4.09 -0.71
N LYS A 186 -16.11 -2.92 -0.39
CA LYS A 186 -15.54 -1.61 -0.69
C LYS A 186 -14.22 -1.40 0.05
N LEU A 187 -14.15 -1.82 1.32
CA LEU A 187 -12.93 -1.74 2.12
C LEU A 187 -11.80 -2.59 1.52
N ARG A 188 -12.10 -3.83 1.09
CA ARG A 188 -11.14 -4.70 0.43
C ARG A 188 -10.58 -4.08 -0.85
N GLN A 189 -11.44 -3.51 -1.69
CA GLN A 189 -11.01 -2.80 -2.91
C GLN A 189 -10.14 -1.59 -2.59
N THR A 190 -10.48 -0.83 -1.54
CA THR A 190 -9.69 0.34 -1.13
C THR A 190 -8.31 -0.07 -0.60
N LEU A 191 -8.23 -1.14 0.19
CA LEU A 191 -6.96 -1.72 0.63
C LEU A 191 -6.06 -2.10 -0.55
N GLN A 192 -6.60 -2.80 -1.55
CA GLN A 192 -5.85 -3.19 -2.74
C GLN A 192 -5.42 -2.00 -3.60
N ARG A 193 -6.22 -0.92 -3.66
CA ARG A 193 -5.83 0.31 -4.38
C ARG A 193 -4.72 1.07 -3.66
N LEU A 194 -4.71 1.06 -2.33
CA LEU A 194 -3.69 1.73 -1.53
C LEU A 194 -2.38 0.93 -1.45
N ASP A 195 -2.49 -0.39 -1.45
CA ASP A 195 -1.36 -1.31 -1.51
C ASP A 195 -1.72 -2.54 -2.37
N PRO A 196 -1.31 -2.56 -3.66
CA PRO A 196 -1.57 -3.68 -4.56
C PRO A 196 -1.00 -5.03 -4.09
N SER A 197 0.01 -5.00 -3.21
CA SER A 197 0.61 -6.21 -2.63
C SER A 197 -0.09 -6.73 -1.39
N PHE A 198 -1.12 -6.02 -0.90
CA PHE A 198 -1.83 -6.43 0.31
C PHE A 198 -2.55 -7.76 0.14
N ASP A 199 -2.22 -8.74 0.99
CA ASP A 199 -2.95 -10.00 1.11
C ASP A 199 -3.07 -10.40 2.60
N PHE A 200 -4.30 -10.47 3.10
CA PHE A 200 -4.59 -10.87 4.48
C PHE A 200 -4.17 -12.31 4.80
N ARG A 201 -4.02 -13.17 3.77
CA ARG A 201 -3.56 -14.56 3.93
C ARG A 201 -2.09 -14.60 4.36
N THR A 202 -1.26 -13.68 3.88
CA THR A 202 0.15 -13.56 4.30
C THR A 202 0.28 -13.11 5.76
N LEU A 203 -0.79 -12.51 6.31
CA LEU A 203 -0.90 -12.14 7.71
C LEU A 203 -1.49 -13.27 8.59
N GLY A 204 -1.66 -14.48 8.04
CA GLY A 204 -2.14 -15.66 8.77
C GLY A 204 -3.67 -15.79 8.89
N HIS A 205 -4.44 -14.98 8.17
CA HIS A 205 -5.89 -15.03 8.25
C HIS A 205 -6.50 -15.81 7.08
N ALA A 206 -7.37 -16.78 7.37
CA ALA A 206 -8.02 -17.60 6.36
C ALA A 206 -9.04 -16.82 5.50
N THR A 207 -9.68 -15.80 6.07
CA THR A 207 -10.68 -14.97 5.39
C THR A 207 -10.47 -13.49 5.70
N PHE A 208 -10.93 -12.63 4.78
CA PHE A 208 -10.87 -11.19 4.99
C PHE A 208 -11.63 -10.74 6.24
N THR A 209 -12.80 -11.35 6.51
CA THR A 209 -13.57 -11.07 7.72
C THR A 209 -12.77 -11.37 9.00
N ARG A 210 -12.07 -12.51 9.06
CA ARG A 210 -11.22 -12.85 10.22
C ARG A 210 -10.05 -11.88 10.38
N TYR A 211 -9.50 -11.38 9.28
CA TYR A 211 -8.48 -10.34 9.33
C TYR A 211 -9.04 -9.05 9.96
N LEU A 212 -10.23 -8.62 9.56
CA LEU A 212 -10.86 -7.42 10.13
C LEU A 212 -11.19 -7.63 11.62
N GLU A 213 -11.72 -8.79 12.00
CA GLU A 213 -12.05 -9.17 13.40
C GLU A 213 -10.79 -9.21 14.30
N SER A 214 -9.60 -9.36 13.74
CA SER A 214 -8.35 -9.35 14.52
C SER A 214 -7.85 -7.95 14.87
N SER A 215 -8.40 -6.90 14.25
CA SER A 215 -8.02 -5.53 14.56
C SER A 215 -8.81 -5.01 15.77
N PRO A 216 -8.13 -4.54 16.82
CA PRO A 216 -8.79 -4.00 18.00
C PRO A 216 -9.47 -2.64 17.74
N ASP A 217 -9.14 -1.98 16.65
CA ASP A 217 -9.61 -0.62 16.34
C ASP A 217 -10.94 -0.61 15.56
N LEU A 218 -11.46 -1.80 15.19
CA LEU A 218 -12.63 -1.96 14.34
C LEU A 218 -13.80 -2.60 15.07
N ARG A 219 -14.99 -2.10 14.79
CA ARG A 219 -16.26 -2.78 15.07
C ARG A 219 -16.82 -3.36 13.79
N ILE A 220 -17.20 -4.64 13.82
CA ILE A 220 -17.77 -5.34 12.67
C ILE A 220 -19.22 -5.72 12.97
N SER A 221 -20.12 -5.28 12.11
CA SER A 221 -21.54 -5.60 12.15
C SER A 221 -21.90 -6.51 10.98
N ARG A 222 -22.68 -7.56 11.25
CA ARG A 222 -23.22 -8.47 10.22
C ARG A 222 -24.71 -8.19 10.05
N PRO A 223 -25.21 -7.98 8.82
CA PRO A 223 -26.64 -7.83 8.60
C PRO A 223 -27.37 -9.14 8.97
N LYS A 224 -28.60 -9.02 9.47
CA LYS A 224 -29.47 -10.18 9.84
C LYS A 224 -29.97 -10.98 8.62
N GLY A 225 -29.57 -10.62 7.38
CA GLY A 225 -29.95 -11.26 6.12
C GLY A 225 -28.78 -11.32 5.14
N PRO A 226 -29.02 -11.69 3.87
CA PRO A 226 -27.99 -11.65 2.84
C PRO A 226 -27.47 -10.22 2.66
N GLY A 227 -26.18 -10.02 2.85
CA GLY A 227 -25.52 -8.70 2.75
C GLY A 227 -24.07 -8.78 3.16
N ASP A 228 -23.32 -7.73 2.82
CA ASP A 228 -21.92 -7.60 3.17
C ASP A 228 -21.76 -7.13 4.64
N ILE A 229 -20.62 -7.42 5.23
CA ILE A 229 -20.27 -6.92 6.56
C ILE A 229 -20.10 -5.41 6.53
N VAL A 230 -20.46 -4.75 7.63
CA VAL A 230 -20.23 -3.31 7.85
C VAL A 230 -19.14 -3.14 8.88
N VAL A 231 -18.19 -2.28 8.59
CA VAL A 231 -17.00 -1.99 9.40
C VAL A 231 -17.03 -0.53 9.82
N GLU A 232 -16.77 -0.27 11.10
CA GLU A 232 -16.71 1.05 11.74
C GLU A 232 -15.40 1.18 12.53
N LEU A 233 -14.83 2.39 12.59
CA LEU A 233 -13.71 2.69 13.50
C LEU A 233 -14.25 2.96 14.90
N LEU A 234 -13.70 2.31 15.93
CA LEU A 234 -14.10 2.50 17.33
C LEU A 234 -13.88 3.93 17.81
N GLU A 235 -12.81 4.59 17.37
CA GLU A 235 -12.55 6.00 17.68
C GLU A 235 -13.62 6.94 17.10
N TYR A 236 -14.16 6.62 15.92
CA TYR A 236 -15.19 7.41 15.25
C TYR A 236 -16.54 7.26 15.93
N THR A 237 -16.88 6.04 16.37
CA THR A 237 -18.15 5.75 17.11
C THR A 237 -18.18 6.47 18.44
N ASN A 238 -17.05 6.56 19.13
CA ASN A 238 -16.94 7.35 20.37
C ASN A 238 -17.15 8.85 20.13
N SER A 239 -16.72 9.36 18.97
CA SER A 239 -16.89 10.79 18.59
C SER A 239 -18.34 11.14 18.23
N ILE A 240 -19.14 10.21 17.69
CA ILE A 240 -20.55 10.44 17.35
C ILE A 240 -21.43 10.30 18.60
N ASN A 241 -21.21 9.27 19.43
CA ASN A 241 -21.96 9.09 20.68
C ASN A 241 -21.68 10.19 21.71
N THR A 242 -20.52 10.87 21.62
CA THR A 242 -20.22 12.06 22.44
C THR A 242 -20.83 13.34 21.87
N LYS A 243 -21.22 13.41 20.59
CA LYS A 243 -21.90 14.58 20.02
C LYS A 243 -23.39 14.68 20.42
N GLU A 244 -24.04 13.55 20.74
CA GLU A 244 -25.41 13.55 21.24
C GLU A 244 -25.52 13.63 22.76
N ALA A 245 -24.45 13.41 23.52
CA ALA A 245 -24.49 13.34 24.98
C ALA A 245 -23.68 14.40 25.72
N ASN A 246 -22.87 15.23 25.09
CA ASN A 246 -22.21 16.35 25.79
C ASN A 246 -21.58 17.36 24.81
N ALA A 247 -22.28 18.46 24.56
CA ALA A 247 -21.65 19.74 24.30
C ALA A 247 -21.06 20.26 25.61
N VAL A 248 -19.97 19.73 26.09
CA VAL A 248 -19.00 20.36 27.04
C VAL A 248 -18.06 19.22 27.56
N VAL A 249 -16.73 19.51 27.50
CA VAL A 249 -15.60 18.79 28.18
C VAL A 249 -15.00 17.60 27.41
N SER A 250 -13.92 17.78 26.73
CA SER A 250 -12.50 17.53 27.02
C SER A 250 -11.63 17.36 25.76
N THR A 251 -11.10 18.48 25.29
CA THR A 251 -9.94 18.59 24.40
C THR A 251 -8.61 18.56 25.20
N THR A 252 -8.62 18.10 26.46
CA THR A 252 -7.55 18.42 27.41
C THR A 252 -6.47 17.34 27.63
N GLU A 253 -6.67 16.08 27.27
CA GLU A 253 -5.66 15.04 27.59
C GLU A 253 -4.65 14.76 26.47
N VAL A 254 -5.08 14.75 25.22
CA VAL A 254 -4.15 14.53 24.08
C VAL A 254 -3.29 15.77 23.81
N ASP A 255 -3.86 16.95 24.02
CA ASP A 255 -3.11 18.21 23.93
C ASP A 255 -2.08 18.33 25.07
N ALA A 256 -2.37 17.86 26.28
CA ALA A 256 -1.45 17.92 27.41
C ALA A 256 -0.16 17.12 27.16
N GLU A 257 -0.22 15.95 26.57
CA GLU A 257 0.97 15.12 26.26
C GLU A 257 1.84 15.77 25.18
N ILE A 258 1.24 16.40 24.17
CA ILE A 258 1.96 17.15 23.13
C ILE A 258 2.70 18.34 23.74
N TRP A 259 2.08 19.07 24.65
CA TRP A 259 2.71 20.22 25.33
C TRP A 259 3.88 19.81 26.23
N VAL A 260 3.74 18.72 26.96
CA VAL A 260 4.81 18.13 27.76
C VAL A 260 6.00 17.70 26.88
N ASN A 261 5.73 17.10 25.72
CA ASN A 261 6.77 16.67 24.79
C ASN A 261 7.50 17.88 24.14
N ILE A 262 6.79 18.99 23.85
CA ILE A 262 7.39 20.23 23.35
C ILE A 262 8.26 20.85 24.43
N ASP A 263 7.74 20.97 25.68
CA ASP A 263 8.50 21.52 26.81
C ASP A 263 9.78 20.72 27.08
N ALA A 264 9.69 19.40 27.12
CA ALA A 264 10.85 18.52 27.32
C ALA A 264 11.91 18.68 26.20
N ALA A 265 11.46 18.76 24.93
CA ALA A 265 12.36 18.94 23.79
C ALA A 265 13.04 20.31 23.80
N TRP A 266 12.33 21.36 24.16
CA TRP A 266 12.87 22.70 24.33
C TRP A 266 13.81 22.80 25.52
N SER A 267 13.45 22.23 26.66
CA SER A 267 14.28 22.17 27.87
C SER A 267 15.62 21.46 27.62
N LYS A 268 15.60 20.33 26.93
CA LYS A 268 16.80 19.59 26.50
C LYS A 268 17.71 20.41 25.58
N ARG A 269 17.15 21.30 24.77
CA ARG A 269 17.94 22.16 23.87
C ARG A 269 18.48 23.38 24.59
N ALA A 270 17.64 24.03 25.40
CA ALA A 270 17.98 25.26 26.13
C ALA A 270 19.04 25.05 27.22
N SER A 271 19.05 23.88 27.89
CA SER A 271 20.07 23.54 28.89
C SER A 271 21.52 23.59 28.36
N ARG A 272 21.71 23.52 27.04
CA ARG A 272 23.01 23.65 26.38
C ARG A 272 23.39 25.10 26.03
N SER A 273 22.52 26.06 26.27
CA SER A 273 22.65 27.46 25.81
C SER A 273 22.13 28.46 26.85
N GLY A 274 22.35 28.20 28.17
CA GLY A 274 21.97 29.13 29.23
C GLY A 274 20.48 29.37 29.38
N ASN A 275 19.67 28.32 29.28
CA ASN A 275 18.20 28.33 29.40
C ASN A 275 17.46 29.17 28.32
N SER A 276 18.12 29.51 27.23
CA SER A 276 17.50 30.24 26.12
C SER A 276 17.72 29.53 24.79
N MET A 277 16.84 29.78 23.81
CA MET A 277 17.06 29.33 22.43
C MET A 277 16.46 30.29 21.40
N PRO A 278 17.03 30.36 20.17
CA PRO A 278 16.49 31.14 19.07
C PRO A 278 15.07 30.70 18.70
N GLY A 279 14.17 31.66 18.45
CA GLY A 279 12.79 31.40 18.06
C GLY A 279 12.62 30.48 16.82
N PRO A 280 13.42 30.65 15.74
CA PRO A 280 13.38 29.72 14.63
C PRO A 280 13.68 28.25 15.02
N SER A 281 14.64 28.03 15.93
CA SER A 281 14.96 26.69 16.45
C SER A 281 13.84 26.11 17.27
N ALA A 282 13.20 26.91 18.10
CA ALA A 282 12.02 26.52 18.88
C ALA A 282 10.85 26.13 17.97
N ALA A 283 10.61 26.90 16.90
CA ALA A 283 9.56 26.64 15.93
C ALA A 283 9.79 25.33 15.16
N ILE A 284 11.04 25.03 14.79
CA ILE A 284 11.40 23.76 14.11
C ILE A 284 11.17 22.56 15.03
N ILE A 285 11.58 22.65 16.31
CA ILE A 285 11.41 21.59 17.28
C ILE A 285 9.92 21.35 17.55
N ALA A 286 9.13 22.41 17.74
CA ALA A 286 7.68 22.32 17.93
C ALA A 286 6.98 21.71 16.71
N ALA A 287 7.35 22.11 15.49
CA ALA A 287 6.83 21.56 14.25
C ALA A 287 7.09 20.04 14.14
N LYS A 288 8.27 19.60 14.56
CA LYS A 288 8.64 18.18 14.56
C LYS A 288 7.81 17.36 15.55
N VAL A 289 7.55 17.89 16.73
CA VAL A 289 6.69 17.23 17.75
C VAL A 289 5.23 17.20 17.28
N LEU A 290 4.76 18.29 16.64
CA LEU A 290 3.42 18.37 16.07
C LEU A 290 3.22 17.55 14.77
N GLY A 291 4.28 16.91 14.26
CA GLY A 291 4.21 16.10 13.04
C GLY A 291 4.01 16.91 11.74
N VAL A 292 4.34 18.20 11.74
CA VAL A 292 4.19 19.09 10.57
C VAL A 292 5.54 19.52 10.01
N SER A 293 5.60 19.84 8.72
CA SER A 293 6.85 20.25 8.06
C SER A 293 7.38 21.61 8.53
N LYS A 294 6.48 22.52 8.88
CA LYS A 294 6.78 23.88 9.42
C LYS A 294 5.70 24.27 10.41
N LEU A 295 6.05 25.07 11.44
CA LEU A 295 5.08 25.58 12.42
C LEU A 295 3.96 26.41 11.75
N SER A 296 4.28 27.12 10.68
CA SER A 296 3.29 27.89 9.90
C SER A 296 2.21 27.00 9.22
N SER A 297 2.47 25.71 9.05
CA SER A 297 1.50 24.72 8.52
C SER A 297 0.65 24.07 9.62
N SER A 298 0.88 24.39 10.89
CA SER A 298 0.07 23.93 12.02
C SER A 298 -1.11 24.88 12.30
N ASN A 299 -2.01 24.45 13.16
CA ASN A 299 -3.13 25.28 13.66
C ASN A 299 -2.65 26.55 14.38
N TYR A 300 -1.43 26.54 14.90
CA TYR A 300 -0.89 27.65 15.69
C TYR A 300 -0.22 28.74 14.85
N LYS A 301 0.24 28.42 13.62
CA LYS A 301 0.86 29.32 12.61
C LYS A 301 2.09 30.09 13.08
N THR A 302 2.15 30.57 14.32
CA THR A 302 3.27 31.33 14.89
C THR A 302 3.68 30.78 16.24
N LEU A 303 4.96 31.03 16.63
CA LEU A 303 5.50 30.60 17.93
C LEU A 303 4.77 31.29 19.11
N GLN A 304 4.36 32.52 18.96
CA GLN A 304 3.59 33.23 19.98
C GLN A 304 2.23 32.57 20.23
N LYS A 305 1.48 32.30 19.16
CA LYS A 305 0.20 31.59 19.26
C LYS A 305 0.33 30.20 19.85
N LEU A 306 1.45 29.51 19.59
CA LEU A 306 1.73 28.21 20.20
C LEU A 306 1.92 28.35 21.72
N LEU A 307 2.71 29.34 22.18
CA LEU A 307 2.90 29.64 23.60
C LEU A 307 1.58 29.99 24.29
N ASP A 308 0.80 30.86 23.69
CA ASP A 308 -0.48 31.34 24.25
C ASP A 308 -1.55 30.23 24.29
N SER A 309 -1.42 29.21 23.48
CA SER A 309 -2.38 28.09 23.40
C SER A 309 -2.16 27.02 24.45
N SER A 310 -1.07 27.06 25.22
CA SER A 310 -0.73 26.06 26.22
C SER A 310 -0.35 26.68 27.54
N GLU A 311 -1.09 26.33 28.58
CA GLU A 311 -0.80 26.74 29.95
C GLU A 311 0.54 26.19 30.47
N ILE A 312 0.97 25.05 29.98
CA ILE A 312 2.27 24.40 30.29
C ILE A 312 3.41 25.21 29.67
N LEU A 313 3.29 25.58 28.41
CA LEU A 313 4.34 26.30 27.68
C LEU A 313 4.40 27.78 28.15
N SER A 314 3.26 28.43 28.36
CA SER A 314 3.22 29.84 28.80
C SER A 314 3.73 30.02 30.21
N LYS A 315 3.63 29.00 31.10
CA LYS A 315 4.22 29.03 32.43
C LYS A 315 5.72 28.76 32.43
N SER A 316 6.21 27.95 31.49
CA SER A 316 7.61 27.50 31.45
C SER A 316 8.48 28.36 30.53
N TRP A 317 7.90 29.11 29.60
CA TRP A 317 8.66 29.80 28.56
C TRP A 317 8.11 31.20 28.26
N THR A 318 9.00 32.17 28.16
CA THR A 318 8.69 33.54 27.76
C THR A 318 9.44 33.90 26.49
N ARG A 319 8.81 34.66 25.62
CA ARG A 319 9.44 35.17 24.41
C ARG A 319 10.08 36.52 24.65
N GLU A 320 11.37 36.63 24.39
CA GLU A 320 12.11 37.89 24.39
C GLU A 320 12.73 38.14 23.01
N GLY A 321 12.16 39.09 22.27
CA GLY A 321 12.57 39.42 20.93
C GLY A 321 12.46 38.24 19.95
N ASN A 322 13.60 37.74 19.42
CA ASN A 322 13.65 36.62 18.52
C ASN A 322 14.07 35.30 19.19
N SER A 323 14.02 35.24 20.53
CA SER A 323 14.37 34.06 21.32
C SER A 323 13.25 33.70 22.31
N ILE A 324 13.27 32.45 22.80
CA ILE A 324 12.46 32.03 23.95
C ILE A 324 13.39 31.66 25.09
N ILE A 325 12.98 32.02 26.28
CA ILE A 325 13.74 31.81 27.53
C ILE A 325 12.88 31.01 28.48
N LYS A 326 13.49 30.08 29.16
CA LYS A 326 12.86 29.29 30.20
C LYS A 326 12.75 30.14 31.47
N VAL A 327 11.53 30.30 31.98
CA VAL A 327 11.23 31.06 33.21
C VAL A 327 11.62 30.26 34.45
#